data_e499310af1c6e6dedaafedcbbcc85161
#
_entry.id   e499310af1c6e6dedaafedcbbcc85161
#
_cell.length_a   1.000
_cell.length_b   1.000
_cell.length_c   1.000
_cell.angle_alpha   90.00
_cell.angle_beta   90.00
_cell.angle_gamma   90.00
#
_symmetry.space_group_name_H-M   'P 1'
#
loop_
_entity.id
_entity.type
_entity.pdbx_description
1 polymer ?
#
loop_
_entity_poly.entity_id
_entity_poly.type
_entity_poly.pdbx_seq_one_letter_code
_entity_poly.pdbx_strand_id
1 'polypeptide(L)'
;MDINLKILRYNPEIDRKGHWEEYVLDADPDERILDLLHKVKWFDDGSLAFRRSCAHGVCGSDAMVVNGENMLACQVLVKEVSNPIKIEPIRGLPVIKDLVVNMDSFFDSYKKVMPYLINEEEPGERERLQSPEDRDRFEDTTKCILCAACTTS
;
A
#
# COMPACT_ATOMS: atom_id res chain seq x y z
N MET A 1 -22.59 1.61 -11.59
CA MET A 1 -23.16 2.68 -10.70
C MET A 1 -22.22 3.86 -10.65
N ASP A 2 -22.79 5.07 -10.55
CA ASP A 2 -21.95 6.28 -10.52
C ASP A 2 -21.23 6.40 -9.17
N ILE A 3 -19.91 6.42 -9.22
CA ILE A 3 -19.02 6.61 -8.07
C ILE A 3 -18.35 7.97 -8.17
N ASN A 4 -18.45 8.75 -7.11
CA ASN A 4 -17.68 9.98 -6.95
C ASN A 4 -16.37 9.64 -6.22
N LEU A 5 -15.26 9.66 -6.96
CA LEU A 5 -13.92 9.39 -6.47
C LEU A 5 -13.18 10.71 -6.24
N LYS A 6 -12.77 10.97 -5.00
CA LYS A 6 -11.97 12.15 -4.62
C LYS A 6 -10.55 11.71 -4.31
N ILE A 7 -9.58 12.19 -5.07
CA ILE A 7 -8.17 11.85 -4.91
C ILE A 7 -7.39 13.08 -4.43
N LEU A 8 -6.61 12.91 -3.38
CA LEU A 8 -5.69 13.95 -2.94
C LEU A 8 -4.47 13.96 -3.88
N ARG A 9 -4.38 15.03 -4.69
CA ARG A 9 -3.32 15.21 -5.67
C ARG A 9 -2.23 16.11 -5.10
N TYR A 10 -0.99 15.81 -5.47
CA TYR A 10 0.17 16.61 -5.16
C TYR A 10 1.30 16.39 -6.15
N ASN A 11 1.77 17.48 -6.76
CA ASN A 11 2.98 17.45 -7.59
C ASN A 11 3.99 18.47 -7.03
N PRO A 12 5.15 18.01 -6.51
CA PRO A 12 6.12 18.89 -5.85
C PRO A 12 6.73 19.95 -6.77
N GLU A 13 6.62 19.80 -8.09
CA GLU A 13 7.14 20.76 -9.06
C GLU A 13 6.25 22.00 -9.21
N ILE A 14 4.96 21.87 -8.93
CA ILE A 14 3.96 22.93 -9.18
C ILE A 14 3.10 23.26 -7.96
N ASP A 15 2.91 22.32 -7.04
CA ASP A 15 1.99 22.47 -5.91
C ASP A 15 2.74 22.85 -4.63
N ARG A 16 2.21 23.85 -3.91
CA ARG A 16 2.69 24.17 -2.54
C ARG A 16 2.10 23.23 -1.49
N LYS A 17 0.92 22.67 -1.76
CA LYS A 17 0.20 21.72 -0.88
C LYS A 17 -0.73 20.86 -1.72
N GLY A 18 -1.09 19.69 -1.18
CA GLY A 18 -2.07 18.81 -1.82
C GLY A 18 -3.44 19.48 -1.98
N HIS A 19 -4.15 19.11 -3.02
CA HIS A 19 -5.50 19.54 -3.35
C HIS A 19 -6.36 18.34 -3.77
N TRP A 20 -7.67 18.46 -3.61
CA TRP A 20 -8.61 17.40 -3.98
C TRP A 20 -9.05 17.57 -5.43
N GLU A 21 -8.99 16.48 -6.19
CA GLU A 21 -9.63 16.36 -7.49
C GLU A 21 -10.75 15.32 -7.43
N GLU A 22 -11.82 15.57 -8.18
CA GLU A 22 -13.02 14.74 -8.19
C GLU A 22 -13.23 14.14 -9.58
N TYR A 23 -13.53 12.85 -9.59
CA TYR A 23 -13.81 12.08 -10.80
C TYR A 23 -15.13 11.33 -10.61
N VAL A 24 -15.99 11.35 -11.63
CA VAL A 24 -17.24 10.58 -11.65
C VAL A 24 -17.05 9.41 -12.61
N LEU A 25 -17.10 8.21 -12.07
CA LEU A 25 -16.83 6.98 -12.79
C LEU A 25 -18.03 6.04 -12.74
N ASP A 26 -18.32 5.38 -13.86
CA ASP A 26 -19.18 4.19 -13.82
C ASP A 26 -18.35 2.98 -13.35
N ALA A 27 -18.82 2.35 -12.27
CA ALA A 27 -18.14 1.23 -11.65
C ALA A 27 -19.11 0.09 -11.31
N ASP A 28 -18.58 -1.14 -11.44
CA ASP A 28 -19.25 -2.33 -10.89
C ASP A 28 -19.01 -2.39 -9.37
N PRO A 29 -19.99 -2.78 -8.56
CA PRO A 29 -19.81 -2.97 -7.11
C PRO A 29 -18.68 -3.93 -6.73
N ASP A 30 -18.36 -4.88 -7.57
CA ASP A 30 -17.30 -5.87 -7.37
C ASP A 30 -15.93 -5.45 -7.93
N GLU A 31 -15.83 -4.29 -8.56
CA GLU A 31 -14.53 -3.70 -8.89
C GLU A 31 -13.78 -3.27 -7.61
N ARG A 32 -12.46 -3.24 -7.72
CA ARG A 32 -11.56 -2.80 -6.62
C ARG A 32 -11.24 -1.32 -6.73
N ILE A 33 -10.88 -0.72 -5.63
CA ILE A 33 -10.42 0.68 -5.62
C ILE A 33 -9.24 0.89 -6.58
N LEU A 34 -8.34 -0.10 -6.68
CA LEU A 34 -7.24 -0.06 -7.63
C LEU A 34 -7.71 0.03 -9.09
N ASP A 35 -8.81 -0.62 -9.44
CA ASP A 35 -9.37 -0.58 -10.79
C ASP A 35 -9.91 0.82 -11.11
N LEU A 36 -10.54 1.50 -10.14
CA LEU A 36 -10.97 2.89 -10.29
C LEU A 36 -9.78 3.84 -10.55
N LEU A 37 -8.68 3.67 -9.81
CA LEU A 37 -7.45 4.46 -10.04
C LEU A 37 -6.88 4.23 -11.45
N HIS A 38 -6.97 2.99 -11.96
CA HIS A 38 -6.58 2.71 -13.34
C HIS A 38 -7.51 3.36 -14.36
N LYS A 39 -8.84 3.36 -14.13
CA LYS A 39 -9.79 4.06 -15.00
C LYS A 39 -9.47 5.55 -15.07
N VAL A 40 -9.27 6.22 -13.92
CA VAL A 40 -8.84 7.63 -13.90
C VAL A 40 -7.57 7.81 -14.72
N LYS A 41 -6.53 7.01 -14.44
CA LYS A 41 -5.23 7.17 -15.11
C LYS A 41 -5.29 6.95 -16.61
N TRP A 42 -6.12 6.03 -17.09
CA TRP A 42 -6.17 5.68 -18.51
C TRP A 42 -7.10 6.56 -19.34
N PHE A 43 -8.18 7.05 -18.73
CA PHE A 43 -9.25 7.70 -19.49
C PHE A 43 -9.44 9.18 -19.13
N ASP A 44 -9.09 9.61 -17.90
CA ASP A 44 -9.34 10.97 -17.42
C ASP A 44 -8.04 11.75 -17.23
N ASP A 45 -7.08 11.22 -16.45
CA ASP A 45 -5.84 11.92 -16.11
C ASP A 45 -4.62 11.00 -16.02
N GLY A 46 -3.86 10.92 -17.10
CA GLY A 46 -2.62 10.15 -17.18
C GLY A 46 -1.51 10.61 -16.24
N SER A 47 -1.62 11.80 -15.64
CA SER A 47 -0.61 12.33 -14.71
C SER A 47 -0.71 11.73 -13.30
N LEU A 48 -1.85 11.08 -12.94
CA LEU A 48 -2.05 10.46 -11.64
C LEU A 48 -0.96 9.44 -11.33
N ALA A 49 -0.30 9.62 -10.18
CA ALA A 49 0.78 8.75 -9.73
C ALA A 49 0.35 7.86 -8.55
N PHE A 50 0.47 6.56 -8.71
CA PHE A 50 0.31 5.54 -7.67
C PHE A 50 1.18 4.33 -7.95
N ARG A 51 1.45 3.52 -6.91
CA ARG A 51 2.19 2.27 -7.07
C ARG A 51 1.23 1.10 -7.26
N ARG A 52 1.64 0.17 -8.11
CA ARG A 52 0.94 -1.08 -8.33
C ARG A 52 1.94 -2.15 -8.75
N SER A 53 1.76 -3.37 -8.23
CA SER A 53 2.55 -4.52 -8.64
C SER A 53 1.67 -5.76 -8.77
N CYS A 54 1.52 -6.58 -7.71
CA CYS A 54 0.80 -7.86 -7.79
C CYS A 54 -0.72 -7.74 -8.01
N ALA A 55 -1.34 -6.67 -7.53
CA ALA A 55 -2.79 -6.42 -7.56
C ALA A 55 -3.66 -7.50 -6.87
N HIS A 56 -3.09 -8.25 -5.90
CA HIS A 56 -3.80 -9.30 -5.17
C HIS A 56 -3.40 -9.44 -3.69
N GLY A 57 -2.94 -8.34 -3.07
CA GLY A 57 -2.75 -8.25 -1.63
C GLY A 57 -1.47 -8.84 -1.06
N VAL A 58 -0.45 -9.14 -1.90
CA VAL A 58 0.80 -9.77 -1.44
C VAL A 58 1.97 -8.79 -1.39
N CYS A 59 2.08 -7.86 -2.35
CA CYS A 59 3.24 -6.97 -2.43
C CYS A 59 3.14 -5.70 -1.57
N GLY A 60 1.94 -5.31 -1.14
CA GLY A 60 1.71 -4.12 -0.32
C GLY A 60 1.97 -2.77 -1.02
N SER A 61 2.30 -2.76 -2.32
CA SER A 61 2.73 -1.54 -3.02
C SER A 61 1.64 -0.48 -3.19
N ASP A 62 0.38 -0.89 -3.17
CA ASP A 62 -0.81 -0.07 -3.33
C ASP A 62 -1.50 0.27 -2.00
N ALA A 63 -0.74 0.27 -0.91
CA ALA A 63 -1.22 0.73 0.38
C ALA A 63 -1.49 2.25 0.34
N MET A 64 -2.71 2.63 0.73
CA MET A 64 -3.17 4.02 0.75
C MET A 64 -4.29 4.21 1.76
N VAL A 65 -4.71 5.44 1.98
CA VAL A 65 -5.88 5.73 2.81
C VAL A 65 -7.12 5.74 1.95
N VAL A 66 -8.11 4.93 2.31
CA VAL A 66 -9.44 4.89 1.69
C VAL A 66 -10.47 5.27 2.73
N ASN A 67 -11.19 6.37 2.52
CA ASN A 67 -12.17 6.89 3.46
C ASN A 67 -11.66 7.02 4.91
N GLY A 68 -10.39 7.37 5.08
CA GLY A 68 -9.75 7.60 6.38
C GLY A 68 -9.04 6.41 6.99
N GLU A 69 -9.14 5.21 6.40
CA GLU A 69 -8.49 3.99 6.87
C GLU A 69 -7.36 3.53 5.95
N ASN A 70 -6.24 3.05 6.52
CA ASN A 70 -5.14 2.48 5.75
C ASN A 70 -5.53 1.11 5.19
N MET A 71 -5.56 0.98 3.88
CA MET A 71 -5.98 -0.23 3.18
C MET A 71 -5.09 -0.51 1.97
N LEU A 72 -5.18 -1.72 1.41
CA LEU A 72 -4.63 -2.06 0.11
C LEU A 72 -5.71 -1.85 -0.96
N ALA A 73 -5.48 -0.95 -1.89
CA ALA A 73 -6.46 -0.61 -2.93
C ALA A 73 -6.88 -1.82 -3.79
N CYS A 74 -6.00 -2.81 -3.93
CA CYS A 74 -6.29 -4.05 -4.65
C CYS A 74 -7.14 -5.07 -3.87
N GLN A 75 -7.45 -4.80 -2.59
CA GLN A 75 -8.25 -5.71 -1.76
C GLN A 75 -9.62 -5.15 -1.40
N VAL A 76 -9.82 -3.84 -1.52
CA VAL A 76 -11.08 -3.16 -1.17
C VAL A 76 -12.00 -3.11 -2.37
N LEU A 77 -13.21 -3.64 -2.23
CA LEU A 77 -14.25 -3.57 -3.24
C LEU A 77 -15.04 -2.26 -3.13
N VAL A 78 -15.53 -1.77 -4.27
CA VAL A 78 -16.35 -0.54 -4.34
C VAL A 78 -17.56 -0.63 -3.41
N LYS A 79 -18.23 -1.78 -3.33
CA LYS A 79 -19.39 -2.01 -2.47
C LYS A 79 -19.11 -1.98 -0.96
N GLU A 80 -17.84 -2.11 -0.56
CA GLU A 80 -17.43 -2.14 0.85
C GLU A 80 -17.19 -0.75 1.44
N VAL A 81 -17.15 0.28 0.60
CA VAL A 81 -16.85 1.65 1.02
C VAL A 81 -17.96 2.62 0.67
N SER A 82 -18.12 3.65 1.49
CA SER A 82 -19.15 4.67 1.25
C SER A 82 -18.76 5.63 0.12
N ASN A 83 -19.74 6.01 -0.69
CA ASN A 83 -19.62 7.07 -1.70
C ASN A 83 -19.91 8.45 -1.04
N PRO A 84 -19.11 9.51 -1.24
CA PRO A 84 -17.90 9.56 -2.08
C PRO A 84 -16.72 8.80 -1.50
N ILE A 85 -15.94 8.17 -2.39
CA ILE A 85 -14.72 7.46 -2.03
C ILE A 85 -13.57 8.46 -2.02
N LYS A 86 -12.92 8.64 -0.87
CA LYS A 86 -11.77 9.53 -0.69
C LYS A 86 -10.49 8.74 -0.62
N ILE A 87 -9.52 9.10 -1.47
CA ILE A 87 -8.23 8.44 -1.56
C ILE A 87 -7.11 9.43 -1.21
N GLU A 88 -6.27 9.05 -0.27
CA GLU A 88 -5.11 9.82 0.17
C GLU A 88 -3.87 8.93 0.18
N PRO A 89 -2.65 9.49 0.08
CA PRO A 89 -1.43 8.72 0.32
C PRO A 89 -1.44 8.15 1.75
N ILE A 90 -0.74 7.02 1.96
CA ILE A 90 -0.59 6.45 3.29
C ILE A 90 0.01 7.49 4.25
N ARG A 91 -0.51 7.57 5.47
CA ARG A 91 -0.11 8.61 6.45
C ARG A 91 1.27 8.34 7.04
N GLY A 92 1.88 9.40 7.57
CA GLY A 92 3.13 9.31 8.33
C GLY A 92 4.40 9.13 7.49
N LEU A 93 4.29 9.05 6.18
CA LEU A 93 5.42 8.97 5.25
C LEU A 93 5.43 10.18 4.31
N PRO A 94 6.62 10.71 3.94
CA PRO A 94 6.71 11.85 3.02
C PRO A 94 6.13 11.53 1.65
N VAL A 95 5.25 12.40 1.14
CA VAL A 95 4.66 12.25 -0.19
C VAL A 95 5.68 12.68 -1.25
N ILE A 96 5.90 11.81 -2.24
CA ILE A 96 6.72 12.11 -3.43
C ILE A 96 5.85 12.78 -4.49
N LYS A 97 4.75 12.14 -4.86
CA LYS A 97 3.76 12.66 -5.82
C LYS A 97 2.44 11.92 -5.64
N ASP A 98 1.32 12.64 -5.57
CA ASP A 98 -0.02 12.11 -5.43
C ASP A 98 -0.11 11.03 -4.31
N LEU A 99 -0.32 9.77 -4.69
CA LEU A 99 -0.43 8.63 -3.77
C LEU A 99 0.90 7.88 -3.53
N VAL A 100 2.00 8.37 -4.11
CA VAL A 100 3.33 7.78 -3.98
C VAL A 100 4.08 8.42 -2.83
N VAL A 101 4.53 7.61 -1.87
CA VAL A 101 5.27 8.03 -0.68
C VAL A 101 6.70 7.51 -0.68
N ASN A 102 7.59 8.19 0.06
CA ASN A 102 8.94 7.71 0.32
C ASN A 102 8.92 6.71 1.48
N MET A 103 9.44 5.51 1.24
CA MET A 103 9.48 4.39 2.18
C MET A 103 10.83 4.25 2.91
N ASP A 104 11.81 5.14 2.68
CA ASP A 104 13.18 4.96 3.19
C ASP A 104 13.20 4.84 4.71
N SER A 105 12.52 5.73 5.43
CA SER A 105 12.46 5.69 6.90
C SER A 105 11.85 4.40 7.44
N PHE A 106 10.87 3.84 6.75
CA PHE A 106 10.26 2.56 7.09
C PHE A 106 11.27 1.42 6.91
N PHE A 107 11.94 1.35 5.76
CA PHE A 107 12.94 0.31 5.50
C PHE A 107 14.21 0.47 6.35
N ASP A 108 14.59 1.68 6.74
CA ASP A 108 15.67 1.89 7.70
C ASP A 108 15.32 1.33 9.10
N SER A 109 14.06 1.48 9.52
CA SER A 109 13.56 0.86 10.75
C SER A 109 13.51 -0.67 10.64
N TYR A 110 13.08 -1.19 9.49
CA TYR A 110 13.08 -2.62 9.21
C TYR A 110 14.50 -3.23 9.28
N LYS A 111 15.50 -2.57 8.69
CA LYS A 111 16.90 -3.03 8.76
C LYS A 111 17.44 -3.09 10.18
N LYS A 112 17.03 -2.17 11.07
CA LYS A 112 17.49 -2.13 12.46
C LYS A 112 17.08 -3.35 13.28
N VAL A 113 15.99 -4.01 12.94
CA VAL A 113 15.55 -5.23 13.61
C VAL A 113 16.21 -6.50 13.04
N MET A 114 17.11 -6.34 12.06
CA MET A 114 17.88 -7.44 11.43
C MET A 114 17.01 -8.63 11.03
N PRO A 115 16.04 -8.47 10.12
CA PRO A 115 15.04 -9.49 9.79
C PRO A 115 15.60 -10.56 8.84
N TYR A 116 16.73 -11.12 9.19
CA TYR A 116 17.43 -12.15 8.40
C TYR A 116 18.12 -13.14 9.34
N LEU A 117 18.46 -14.31 8.83
CA LEU A 117 19.17 -15.31 9.59
C LEU A 117 20.59 -14.83 9.94
N ILE A 118 20.88 -14.71 11.24
CA ILE A 118 22.21 -14.45 11.75
C ILE A 118 22.75 -15.78 12.28
N ASN A 119 23.75 -16.35 11.62
CA ASN A 119 24.40 -17.59 12.02
C ASN A 119 25.85 -17.59 11.55
N GLU A 120 26.78 -17.67 12.50
CA GLU A 120 28.23 -17.70 12.28
C GLU A 120 28.80 -19.14 12.20
N GLU A 121 27.96 -20.16 12.47
CA GLU A 121 28.38 -21.56 12.39
C GLU A 121 28.48 -21.98 10.92
N GLU A 122 29.56 -22.71 10.58
CA GLU A 122 29.70 -23.31 9.26
C GLU A 122 28.54 -24.27 8.98
N PRO A 123 28.03 -24.34 7.76
CA PRO A 123 26.99 -25.27 7.40
C PRO A 123 27.52 -26.70 7.52
N GLY A 124 26.80 -27.55 8.25
CA GLY A 124 27.10 -29.00 8.34
C GLY A 124 26.77 -29.73 7.02
N GLU A 125 26.92 -31.05 7.03
CA GLU A 125 26.59 -31.91 5.88
C GLU A 125 25.09 -31.94 5.55
N ARG A 126 24.22 -31.45 6.46
CA ARG A 126 22.76 -31.40 6.32
C ARG A 126 22.23 -30.03 6.65
N GLU A 127 20.98 -29.75 6.21
CA GLU A 127 20.25 -28.56 6.58
C GLU A 127 20.15 -28.38 8.10
N ARG A 128 20.08 -27.14 8.55
CA ARG A 128 19.84 -26.81 9.95
C ARG A 128 18.37 -27.03 10.28
N LEU A 129 18.13 -27.90 11.27
CA LEU A 129 16.77 -28.18 11.72
C LEU A 129 16.27 -27.07 12.66
N GLN A 130 15.01 -26.72 12.52
CA GLN A 130 14.27 -25.81 13.39
C GLN A 130 13.13 -26.58 14.05
N SER A 131 13.00 -26.46 15.39
CA SER A 131 11.87 -27.06 16.08
C SER A 131 10.55 -26.33 15.77
N PRO A 132 9.38 -27.01 15.85
CA PRO A 132 8.08 -26.36 15.75
C PRO A 132 7.92 -25.22 16.75
N GLU A 133 8.40 -25.39 17.99
CA GLU A 133 8.33 -24.40 19.06
C GLU A 133 9.16 -23.15 18.73
N ASP A 134 10.32 -23.30 18.12
CA ASP A 134 11.13 -22.15 17.68
C ASP A 134 10.50 -21.45 16.50
N ARG A 135 9.86 -22.18 15.60
CA ARG A 135 9.10 -21.60 14.48
C ARG A 135 7.93 -20.76 14.97
N ASP A 136 7.16 -21.26 15.93
CA ASP A 136 5.96 -20.57 16.47
C ASP A 136 6.31 -19.21 17.09
N ARG A 137 7.53 -19.02 17.62
CA ARG A 137 7.95 -17.75 18.23
C ARG A 137 7.95 -16.56 17.29
N PHE A 138 8.14 -16.77 16.00
CA PHE A 138 8.24 -15.68 15.01
C PHE A 138 7.36 -15.87 13.79
N GLU A 139 6.54 -16.91 13.73
CA GLU A 139 5.71 -17.21 12.56
C GLU A 139 4.85 -16.01 12.14
N ASP A 140 4.20 -15.33 13.08
CA ASP A 140 3.36 -14.17 12.78
C ASP A 140 4.14 -13.02 12.15
N THR A 141 5.40 -12.83 12.51
CA THR A 141 6.23 -11.78 11.93
C THR A 141 6.55 -12.03 10.45
N THR A 142 6.57 -13.29 10.01
CA THR A 142 6.83 -13.69 8.62
C THR A 142 5.64 -13.46 7.69
N LYS A 143 4.44 -13.19 8.24
CA LYS A 143 3.23 -12.86 7.48
C LYS A 143 3.21 -11.40 7.01
N CYS A 144 4.12 -10.56 7.52
CA CYS A 144 4.22 -9.15 7.17
C CYS A 144 4.61 -8.96 5.69
N ILE A 145 3.81 -8.17 4.95
CA ILE A 145 4.04 -7.84 3.53
C ILE A 145 4.77 -6.49 3.33
N LEU A 146 5.24 -5.87 4.40
CA LEU A 146 6.00 -4.60 4.40
C LEU A 146 5.26 -3.42 3.72
N CYS A 147 3.94 -3.36 3.84
CA CYS A 147 3.12 -2.29 3.25
C CYS A 147 3.06 -0.99 4.07
N ALA A 148 3.60 -0.99 5.29
CA ALA A 148 3.56 0.11 6.27
C ALA A 148 2.16 0.50 6.80
N ALA A 149 1.07 -0.13 6.37
CA ALA A 149 -0.29 0.27 6.75
C ALA A 149 -0.53 0.28 8.28
N CYS A 150 -0.01 -0.72 9.00
CA CYS A 150 -0.15 -0.78 10.47
C CYS A 150 0.80 0.17 11.23
N THR A 151 1.88 0.61 10.61
CA THR A 151 2.86 1.52 11.25
C THR A 151 2.35 2.95 11.30
N THR A 152 1.46 3.31 10.39
CA THR A 152 0.99 4.68 10.17
C THR A 152 -0.51 4.86 10.44
N SER A 153 -1.14 3.83 11.00
CA SER A 153 -2.58 3.84 11.36
C SER A 153 -2.84 4.61 12.66
#